data_16f13078fc33f78af73201146eb7b635
#
_entry.id   16f13078fc33f78af73201146eb7b635
#
_cell.length_a   1.000
_cell.length_b   1.000
_cell.length_c   1.000
_cell.angle_alpha   90.00
_cell.angle_beta   90.00
_cell.angle_gamma   90.00
#
_symmetry.space_group_name_H-M   'P 1'
#
loop_
_entity.id
_entity.type
_entity.pdbx_description
1 polymer ?
#
loop_
_entity_poly.entity_id
_entity_poly.type
_entity_poly.pdbx_seq_one_letter_code
_entity_poly.pdbx_strand_id
1 'polypeptide(L)'
;MNALLARLGRRLLGGYSLAFFVFLYLPIGLIVAYSFNSNPINMMIWDGFSLDWYRSLFGLSTRLSENALYVESTDQLLAALRTSLVVALTTTAISTVIGTLTALAMARYRFRLQTFYRVLLFMPMLMPDIVLGIALLIFFVGVGLPLGKVSIIIGHCTFLISYVFLIVSARLAGMDTRLEEASADLGASPWTTLRRVTLPQILPGVVGGALLAFIISMDDLVITYFIAGVDSTTLPVFIYGMIRRGIKPEINAIATLLLIASLLIAALGLYLRNRKPATSQDDSHG
;
A
#
# COMPACT_ATOMS: atom_id res chain seq x y z
N MET A 1 -46.62 5.95 -16.56
CA MET A 1 -45.76 7.05 -16.11
C MET A 1 -44.58 6.58 -15.28
N ASN A 2 -44.76 5.71 -14.27
CA ASN A 2 -43.68 5.25 -13.39
C ASN A 2 -42.59 4.39 -14.07
N ALA A 3 -42.91 3.56 -15.07
CA ALA A 3 -41.92 2.73 -15.76
C ALA A 3 -40.99 3.55 -16.70
N LEU A 4 -41.48 4.63 -17.27
CA LEU A 4 -40.73 5.52 -18.14
C LEU A 4 -39.75 6.38 -17.33
N LEU A 5 -40.22 6.91 -16.18
CA LEU A 5 -39.38 7.63 -15.20
C LEU A 5 -38.28 6.74 -14.62
N ALA A 6 -38.58 5.47 -14.30
CA ALA A 6 -37.62 4.52 -13.81
C ALA A 6 -36.57 4.13 -14.88
N ARG A 7 -36.95 4.06 -16.17
CA ARG A 7 -35.98 3.84 -17.27
C ARG A 7 -35.10 5.07 -17.53
N LEU A 8 -35.68 6.27 -17.47
CA LEU A 8 -34.94 7.51 -17.60
C LEU A 8 -33.94 7.68 -16.44
N GLY A 9 -34.40 7.45 -15.20
CA GLY A 9 -33.53 7.48 -14.02
C GLY A 9 -32.34 6.51 -14.11
N ARG A 10 -32.57 5.26 -14.56
CA ARG A 10 -31.48 4.30 -14.77
C ARG A 10 -30.50 4.72 -15.85
N ARG A 11 -30.96 5.32 -16.95
CA ARG A 11 -30.07 5.83 -18.01
C ARG A 11 -29.26 7.04 -17.55
N LEU A 12 -29.86 7.96 -16.80
CA LEU A 12 -29.18 9.11 -16.24
C LEU A 12 -28.13 8.67 -15.19
N LEU A 13 -28.47 7.74 -14.30
CA LEU A 13 -27.51 7.16 -13.35
C LEU A 13 -26.39 6.43 -14.07
N GLY A 14 -26.69 5.65 -15.11
CA GLY A 14 -25.68 4.96 -15.91
C GLY A 14 -24.76 5.95 -16.63
N GLY A 15 -25.32 7.00 -17.23
CA GLY A 15 -24.53 8.07 -17.87
C GLY A 15 -23.63 8.82 -16.86
N TYR A 16 -24.19 9.16 -15.69
CA TYR A 16 -23.42 9.79 -14.62
C TYR A 16 -22.28 8.89 -14.12
N SER A 17 -22.58 7.60 -13.88
CA SER A 17 -21.56 6.64 -13.45
C SER A 17 -20.45 6.51 -14.49
N LEU A 18 -20.80 6.40 -15.78
CA LEU A 18 -19.81 6.33 -16.85
C LEU A 18 -18.95 7.61 -16.90
N ALA A 19 -19.56 8.79 -16.85
CA ALA A 19 -18.84 10.06 -16.84
C ALA A 19 -17.91 10.18 -15.62
N PHE A 20 -18.36 9.73 -14.46
CA PHE A 20 -17.55 9.70 -13.24
C PHE A 20 -16.34 8.78 -13.40
N PHE A 21 -16.51 7.57 -13.90
CA PHE A 21 -15.39 6.66 -14.13
C PHE A 21 -14.44 7.17 -15.21
N VAL A 22 -14.96 7.71 -16.31
CA VAL A 22 -14.11 8.33 -17.35
C VAL A 22 -13.28 9.47 -16.74
N PHE A 23 -13.89 10.36 -15.97
CA PHE A 23 -13.19 11.46 -15.30
C PHE A 23 -12.11 10.95 -14.34
N LEU A 24 -12.40 9.89 -13.57
CA LEU A 24 -11.48 9.29 -12.60
C LEU A 24 -10.28 8.60 -13.28
N TYR A 25 -10.53 7.85 -14.36
CA TYR A 25 -9.49 7.07 -15.03
C TYR A 25 -8.78 7.82 -16.16
N LEU A 26 -9.32 8.95 -16.62
CA LEU A 26 -8.72 9.76 -17.68
C LEU A 26 -7.27 10.17 -17.39
N PRO A 27 -6.93 10.70 -16.20
CA PRO A 27 -5.54 11.06 -15.89
C PRO A 27 -4.59 9.85 -15.95
N ILE A 28 -5.05 8.69 -15.48
CA ILE A 28 -4.28 7.44 -15.54
C ILE A 28 -4.08 6.99 -16.99
N GLY A 29 -5.14 7.06 -17.80
CA GLY A 29 -5.08 6.79 -19.23
C GLY A 29 -4.11 7.70 -19.97
N LEU A 30 -4.05 8.99 -19.59
CA LEU A 30 -3.08 9.94 -20.13
C LEU A 30 -1.64 9.58 -19.76
N ILE A 31 -1.37 9.20 -18.51
CA ILE A 31 -0.04 8.72 -18.09
C ILE A 31 0.38 7.52 -18.94
N VAL A 32 -0.51 6.53 -19.10
CA VAL A 32 -0.25 5.36 -19.94
C VAL A 32 -0.01 5.76 -21.40
N ALA A 33 -0.81 6.66 -21.97
CA ALA A 33 -0.62 7.12 -23.35
C ALA A 33 0.73 7.84 -23.51
N TYR A 34 1.03 8.78 -22.63
CA TYR A 34 2.27 9.55 -22.67
C TYR A 34 3.53 8.72 -22.30
N SER A 35 3.39 7.54 -21.73
CA SER A 35 4.52 6.62 -21.53
C SER A 35 5.12 6.10 -22.84
N PHE A 36 4.39 6.21 -23.93
CA PHE A 36 4.83 5.86 -25.27
C PHE A 36 5.26 7.07 -26.11
N ASN A 37 5.25 8.27 -25.56
CA ASN A 37 5.64 9.48 -26.27
C ASN A 37 7.15 9.50 -26.53
N SER A 38 7.57 9.78 -27.78
CA SER A 38 8.98 9.84 -28.16
C SER A 38 9.69 11.16 -27.80
N ASN A 39 8.95 12.17 -27.32
CA ASN A 39 9.54 13.45 -26.96
C ASN A 39 10.38 13.35 -25.67
N PRO A 40 11.70 13.62 -25.73
CA PRO A 40 12.57 13.49 -24.57
C PRO A 40 12.55 14.71 -23.62
N ILE A 41 12.02 15.84 -24.08
CA ILE A 41 12.14 17.13 -23.38
C ILE A 41 10.83 17.56 -22.77
N ASN A 42 9.75 17.49 -23.55
CA ASN A 42 8.44 18.00 -23.14
C ASN A 42 7.38 16.90 -23.23
N MET A 43 6.97 16.43 -22.09
CA MET A 43 5.95 15.39 -21.92
C MET A 43 4.59 15.75 -22.51
N MET A 44 4.29 17.05 -22.62
CA MET A 44 2.99 17.55 -23.10
C MET A 44 2.89 17.62 -24.62
N ILE A 45 4.02 17.51 -25.33
CA ILE A 45 4.07 17.54 -26.79
C ILE A 45 4.25 16.09 -27.29
N TRP A 46 3.29 15.63 -28.09
CA TRP A 46 3.34 14.31 -28.70
C TRP A 46 4.17 14.32 -29.98
N ASP A 47 5.34 13.70 -29.97
CA ASP A 47 6.24 13.62 -31.14
C ASP A 47 6.17 12.29 -31.89
N GLY A 48 5.47 11.31 -31.34
CA GLY A 48 5.34 10.00 -31.95
C GLY A 48 5.34 8.86 -30.93
N PHE A 49 5.26 7.63 -31.41
CA PHE A 49 5.25 6.43 -30.58
C PHE A 49 6.67 5.87 -30.41
N SER A 50 7.09 5.61 -29.17
CA SER A 50 8.36 4.98 -28.86
C SER A 50 8.25 4.03 -27.67
N LEU A 51 9.06 2.98 -27.66
CA LEU A 51 9.26 2.06 -26.53
C LEU A 51 10.60 2.29 -25.84
N ASP A 52 11.33 3.35 -26.20
CA ASP A 52 12.69 3.57 -25.72
C ASP A 52 12.77 3.78 -24.21
N TRP A 53 11.73 4.38 -23.59
CA TRP A 53 11.65 4.52 -22.14
C TRP A 53 11.62 3.17 -21.43
N TYR A 54 10.84 2.22 -21.96
CA TYR A 54 10.78 0.85 -21.41
C TYR A 54 12.11 0.09 -21.63
N ARG A 55 12.72 0.24 -22.81
CA ARG A 55 14.02 -0.38 -23.09
C ARG A 55 15.10 0.17 -22.17
N SER A 56 15.13 1.48 -21.94
CA SER A 56 16.06 2.14 -21.03
C SER A 56 15.92 1.59 -19.59
N LEU A 57 14.70 1.39 -19.11
CA LEU A 57 14.43 0.81 -17.79
C LEU A 57 14.98 -0.62 -17.63
N PHE A 58 15.07 -1.39 -18.72
CA PHE A 58 15.63 -2.74 -18.72
C PHE A 58 17.13 -2.76 -19.10
N GLY A 59 17.80 -1.60 -19.13
CA GLY A 59 19.23 -1.51 -19.44
C GLY A 59 19.59 -1.82 -20.89
N LEU A 60 18.60 -1.76 -21.81
CA LEU A 60 18.83 -1.96 -23.22
C LEU A 60 19.31 -0.65 -23.87
N SER A 61 20.25 -0.75 -24.82
CA SER A 61 20.73 0.40 -25.58
C SER A 61 19.57 1.05 -26.35
N THR A 62 19.40 2.36 -26.18
CA THR A 62 18.36 3.16 -26.85
C THR A 62 18.98 4.43 -27.40
N ARG A 63 18.26 5.13 -28.29
CA ARG A 63 18.68 6.47 -28.76
C ARG A 63 18.84 7.47 -27.60
N LEU A 64 18.23 7.18 -26.46
CA LEU A 64 18.30 7.98 -25.23
C LEU A 64 19.61 7.71 -24.46
N SER A 65 20.25 6.54 -24.63
CA SER A 65 21.49 6.19 -23.94
C SER A 65 22.70 6.95 -24.47
N GLU A 66 22.61 7.59 -25.63
CA GLU A 66 23.67 8.47 -26.17
C GLU A 66 23.74 9.82 -25.41
N ASN A 67 22.70 10.19 -24.63
CA ASN A 67 22.68 11.36 -23.76
C ASN A 67 22.88 10.95 -22.30
N ALA A 68 24.10 11.05 -21.79
CA ALA A 68 24.53 10.64 -20.45
C ALA A 68 23.63 11.15 -19.29
N LEU A 69 22.95 12.27 -19.47
CA LEU A 69 21.99 12.85 -18.51
C LEU A 69 20.75 11.96 -18.24
N TYR A 70 20.40 11.06 -19.17
CA TYR A 70 19.22 10.19 -19.03
C TYR A 70 19.54 8.87 -18.33
N VAL A 71 20.74 8.31 -18.54
CA VAL A 71 21.18 7.06 -17.90
C VAL A 71 21.26 7.22 -16.38
N GLU A 72 21.83 8.35 -15.94
CA GLU A 72 21.98 8.64 -14.51
C GLU A 72 20.64 8.79 -13.78
N SER A 73 19.61 9.31 -14.44
CA SER A 73 18.27 9.43 -13.85
C SER A 73 17.54 8.10 -13.75
N THR A 74 17.74 7.18 -14.69
CA THR A 74 17.14 5.84 -14.65
C THR A 74 17.72 5.03 -13.49
N ASP A 75 19.02 5.05 -13.27
CA ASP A 75 19.64 4.37 -12.13
C ASP A 75 19.17 4.93 -10.79
N GLN A 76 19.06 6.24 -10.66
CA GLN A 76 18.52 6.90 -9.47
C GLN A 76 17.06 6.52 -9.20
N LEU A 77 16.26 6.43 -10.25
CA LEU A 77 14.87 6.03 -10.16
C LEU A 77 14.71 4.57 -9.72
N LEU A 78 15.50 3.65 -10.30
CA LEU A 78 15.52 2.24 -9.87
C LEU A 78 16.02 2.09 -8.44
N ALA A 79 17.03 2.87 -8.04
CA ALA A 79 17.50 2.92 -6.66
C ALA A 79 16.39 3.42 -5.70
N ALA A 80 15.65 4.45 -6.09
CA ALA A 80 14.52 4.97 -5.31
C ALA A 80 13.37 3.94 -5.21
N LEU A 81 13.06 3.25 -6.29
CA LEU A 81 12.07 2.15 -6.28
C LEU A 81 12.51 1.02 -5.34
N ARG A 82 13.79 0.60 -5.43
CA ARG A 82 14.34 -0.41 -4.53
C ARG A 82 14.27 0.03 -3.08
N THR A 83 14.59 1.28 -2.80
CA THR A 83 14.49 1.85 -1.43
C THR A 83 13.06 1.80 -0.93
N SER A 84 12.08 2.25 -1.74
CA SER A 84 10.66 2.17 -1.38
C SER A 84 10.22 0.73 -1.07
N LEU A 85 10.60 -0.24 -1.91
CA LEU A 85 10.23 -1.64 -1.70
C LEU A 85 10.84 -2.20 -0.41
N VAL A 86 12.12 -1.95 -0.15
CA VAL A 86 12.79 -2.40 1.08
C VAL A 86 12.15 -1.79 2.31
N VAL A 87 11.91 -0.48 2.30
CA VAL A 87 11.24 0.22 3.41
C VAL A 87 9.83 -0.34 3.61
N ALA A 88 9.02 -0.39 2.56
CA ALA A 88 7.63 -0.83 2.67
C ALA A 88 7.51 -2.28 3.14
N LEU A 89 8.31 -3.21 2.60
CA LEU A 89 8.28 -4.62 3.02
C LEU A 89 8.72 -4.78 4.47
N THR A 90 9.81 -4.11 4.87
CA THR A 90 10.34 -4.20 6.23
C THR A 90 9.36 -3.61 7.24
N THR A 91 8.84 -2.42 6.93
CA THR A 91 7.85 -1.72 7.79
C THR A 91 6.56 -2.54 7.90
N THR A 92 6.07 -3.09 6.77
CA THR A 92 4.88 -3.94 6.76
C THR A 92 5.07 -5.17 7.66
N ALA A 93 6.21 -5.85 7.55
CA ALA A 93 6.48 -7.03 8.38
C ALA A 93 6.47 -6.67 9.87
N ILE A 94 7.21 -5.62 10.25
CA ILE A 94 7.29 -5.16 11.65
C ILE A 94 5.92 -4.71 12.16
N SER A 95 5.24 -3.83 11.41
CA SER A 95 3.94 -3.28 11.81
C SER A 95 2.85 -4.34 11.89
N THR A 96 2.88 -5.34 11.00
CA THR A 96 1.92 -6.45 11.02
C THR A 96 2.10 -7.30 12.27
N VAL A 97 3.33 -7.65 12.61
CA VAL A 97 3.59 -8.44 13.82
C VAL A 97 3.19 -7.66 15.08
N ILE A 98 3.70 -6.43 15.24
CA ILE A 98 3.44 -5.63 16.43
C ILE A 98 1.96 -5.27 16.54
N GLY A 99 1.33 -4.80 15.46
CA GLY A 99 -0.09 -4.43 15.44
C GLY A 99 -1.01 -5.61 15.74
N THR A 100 -0.71 -6.80 15.19
CA THR A 100 -1.47 -8.02 15.48
C THR A 100 -1.32 -8.47 16.93
N LEU A 101 -0.09 -8.49 17.45
CA LEU A 101 0.15 -8.85 18.85
C LEU A 101 -0.52 -7.86 19.81
N THR A 102 -0.46 -6.56 19.49
CA THR A 102 -1.15 -5.52 20.26
C THR A 102 -2.67 -5.70 20.22
N ALA A 103 -3.25 -6.01 19.07
CA ALA A 103 -4.68 -6.28 18.94
C ALA A 103 -5.12 -7.49 19.78
N LEU A 104 -4.36 -8.58 19.71
CA LEU A 104 -4.60 -9.78 20.51
C LEU A 104 -4.49 -9.49 22.03
N ALA A 105 -3.44 -8.76 22.43
CA ALA A 105 -3.25 -8.41 23.83
C ALA A 105 -4.40 -7.53 24.35
N MET A 106 -4.81 -6.51 23.57
CA MET A 106 -5.89 -5.61 23.95
C MET A 106 -7.27 -6.27 23.95
N ALA A 107 -7.47 -7.30 23.16
CA ALA A 107 -8.72 -8.07 23.14
C ALA A 107 -8.80 -9.06 24.33
N ARG A 108 -7.67 -9.62 24.76
CA ARG A 108 -7.62 -10.72 25.75
C ARG A 108 -7.42 -10.23 27.19
N TYR A 109 -6.65 -9.20 27.37
CA TYR A 109 -6.25 -8.72 28.69
C TYR A 109 -6.95 -7.41 29.02
N ARG A 110 -7.57 -7.35 30.21
CA ARG A 110 -8.11 -6.11 30.80
C ARG A 110 -7.12 -5.59 31.83
N PHE A 111 -6.64 -4.37 31.61
CA PHE A 111 -5.72 -3.70 32.52
C PHE A 111 -6.11 -2.23 32.73
N ARG A 112 -5.65 -1.66 33.84
CA ARG A 112 -6.16 -0.39 34.36
C ARG A 112 -5.97 0.80 33.40
N LEU A 113 -4.95 0.77 32.52
CA LEU A 113 -4.64 1.84 31.58
C LEU A 113 -5.02 1.50 30.13
N GLN A 114 -5.86 0.49 29.91
CA GLN A 114 -6.20 -0.01 28.57
C GLN A 114 -6.77 1.09 27.66
N THR A 115 -7.65 1.95 28.19
CA THR A 115 -8.23 3.07 27.43
C THR A 115 -7.16 4.08 27.03
N PHE A 116 -6.23 4.41 27.95
CA PHE A 116 -5.11 5.30 27.63
C PHE A 116 -4.22 4.74 26.54
N TYR A 117 -3.82 3.47 26.63
CA TYR A 117 -3.02 2.82 25.58
C TYR A 117 -3.75 2.78 24.25
N ARG A 118 -5.06 2.57 24.25
CA ARG A 118 -5.86 2.61 23.01
C ARG A 118 -5.83 4.00 22.38
N VAL A 119 -6.00 5.05 23.16
CA VAL A 119 -5.89 6.44 22.68
C VAL A 119 -4.49 6.70 22.11
N LEU A 120 -3.44 6.29 22.84
CA LEU A 120 -2.06 6.45 22.39
C LEU A 120 -1.77 5.73 21.06
N LEU A 121 -2.33 4.53 20.86
CA LEU A 121 -2.22 3.78 19.61
C LEU A 121 -2.91 4.49 18.44
N PHE A 122 -4.02 5.19 18.66
CA PHE A 122 -4.71 5.91 17.59
C PHE A 122 -4.12 7.29 17.30
N MET A 123 -3.37 7.86 18.23
CA MET A 123 -2.85 9.22 18.11
C MET A 123 -2.02 9.47 16.84
N PRO A 124 -1.04 8.62 16.47
CA PRO A 124 -0.26 8.84 15.26
C PRO A 124 -1.09 8.81 13.96
N MET A 125 -2.13 7.99 13.92
CA MET A 125 -3.03 7.86 12.77
C MET A 125 -3.93 9.10 12.57
N LEU A 126 -4.18 9.86 13.65
CA LEU A 126 -5.03 11.06 13.63
C LEU A 126 -4.22 12.34 13.43
N MET A 127 -2.89 12.28 13.57
CA MET A 127 -2.02 13.44 13.36
C MET A 127 -1.87 13.76 11.87
N PRO A 128 -1.87 15.06 11.49
CA PRO A 128 -1.46 15.45 10.15
C PRO A 128 -0.05 14.96 9.83
N ASP A 129 0.17 14.38 8.65
CA ASP A 129 1.46 13.79 8.24
C ASP A 129 2.63 14.77 8.36
N ILE A 130 2.41 16.04 8.01
CA ILE A 130 3.42 17.10 8.15
C ILE A 130 3.85 17.26 9.62
N VAL A 131 2.90 17.26 10.54
CA VAL A 131 3.18 17.43 11.98
C VAL A 131 3.94 16.21 12.49
N LEU A 132 3.51 15.02 12.11
CA LEU A 132 4.17 13.77 12.48
C LEU A 132 5.59 13.71 11.91
N GLY A 133 5.78 14.07 10.62
CA GLY A 133 7.08 14.09 9.97
C GLY A 133 8.06 15.04 10.62
N ILE A 134 7.64 16.27 10.96
CA ILE A 134 8.47 17.25 11.65
C ILE A 134 8.78 16.78 13.09
N ALA A 135 7.81 16.25 13.81
CA ALA A 135 8.02 15.73 15.16
C ALA A 135 9.04 14.59 15.19
N LEU A 136 8.93 13.65 14.23
CA LEU A 136 9.89 12.56 14.08
C LEU A 136 11.29 13.07 13.71
N LEU A 137 11.40 14.04 12.80
CA LEU A 137 12.68 14.67 12.46
C LEU A 137 13.35 15.26 13.72
N ILE A 138 12.62 16.08 14.47
CA ILE A 138 13.14 16.71 15.72
C ILE A 138 13.56 15.63 16.71
N PHE A 139 12.74 14.60 16.88
CA PHE A 139 13.03 13.49 17.78
C PHE A 139 14.29 12.73 17.36
N PHE A 140 14.41 12.33 16.09
CA PHE A 140 15.55 11.56 15.60
C PHE A 140 16.86 12.36 15.70
N VAL A 141 16.84 13.63 15.33
CA VAL A 141 17.99 14.51 15.48
C VAL A 141 18.34 14.71 16.96
N GLY A 142 17.34 14.90 17.81
CA GLY A 142 17.53 15.08 19.26
C GLY A 142 18.15 13.88 19.97
N VAL A 143 17.84 12.65 19.52
CA VAL A 143 18.44 11.40 20.07
C VAL A 143 19.71 10.98 19.33
N GLY A 144 20.16 11.74 18.32
CA GLY A 144 21.36 11.42 17.54
C GLY A 144 21.18 10.25 16.57
N LEU A 145 19.92 9.88 16.19
CA LEU A 145 19.68 8.85 15.19
C LEU A 145 19.96 9.41 13.79
N PRO A 146 20.88 8.82 13.01
CA PRO A 146 21.14 9.29 11.66
C PRO A 146 19.91 9.09 10.76
N LEU A 147 19.60 10.13 9.97
CA LEU A 147 18.51 10.06 9.00
C LEU A 147 18.90 9.11 7.85
N GLY A 148 17.95 8.29 7.42
CA GLY A 148 18.19 7.27 6.38
C GLY A 148 17.09 6.23 6.32
N LYS A 149 17.37 5.06 5.75
CA LYS A 149 16.39 3.97 5.63
C LYS A 149 15.84 3.52 6.99
N VAL A 150 16.68 3.52 8.03
CA VAL A 150 16.26 3.09 9.37
C VAL A 150 15.28 4.10 9.99
N SER A 151 15.58 5.41 9.89
CA SER A 151 14.65 6.44 10.38
C SER A 151 13.31 6.39 9.64
N ILE A 152 13.31 6.13 8.32
CA ILE A 152 12.07 5.97 7.55
C ILE A 152 11.28 4.75 8.06
N ILE A 153 11.93 3.59 8.23
CA ILE A 153 11.28 2.38 8.72
C ILE A 153 10.66 2.62 10.11
N ILE A 154 11.41 3.20 11.04
CA ILE A 154 10.88 3.51 12.38
C ILE A 154 9.73 4.51 12.30
N GLY A 155 9.87 5.57 11.51
CA GLY A 155 8.83 6.57 11.32
C GLY A 155 7.54 5.96 10.75
N HIS A 156 7.65 5.12 9.73
CA HIS A 156 6.49 4.43 9.17
C HIS A 156 5.86 3.45 10.16
N CYS A 157 6.66 2.71 10.94
CA CYS A 157 6.14 1.83 11.98
C CYS A 157 5.30 2.60 13.00
N THR A 158 5.64 3.84 13.31
CA THR A 158 4.96 4.65 14.34
C THR A 158 3.46 4.77 14.06
N PHE A 159 3.05 4.95 12.82
CA PHE A 159 1.63 5.08 12.48
C PHE A 159 1.04 3.81 11.85
N LEU A 160 1.81 3.00 11.14
CA LEU A 160 1.29 1.80 10.48
C LEU A 160 0.92 0.69 11.47
N ILE A 161 1.57 0.61 12.63
CA ILE A 161 1.14 -0.28 13.73
C ILE A 161 -0.31 0.02 14.11
N SER A 162 -0.71 1.28 14.14
CA SER A 162 -2.08 1.71 14.45
C SER A 162 -3.10 1.22 13.42
N TYR A 163 -2.77 1.31 12.12
CA TYR A 163 -3.64 0.81 11.05
C TYR A 163 -3.82 -0.70 11.11
N VAL A 164 -2.74 -1.45 11.29
CA VAL A 164 -2.81 -2.92 11.44
C VAL A 164 -3.61 -3.29 12.71
N PHE A 165 -3.32 -2.64 13.83
CA PHE A 165 -4.05 -2.81 15.09
C PHE A 165 -5.55 -2.62 14.90
N LEU A 166 -5.97 -1.56 14.21
CA LEU A 166 -7.38 -1.25 13.96
C LEU A 166 -8.07 -2.37 13.17
N ILE A 167 -7.46 -2.79 12.05
CA ILE A 167 -8.05 -3.82 11.16
C ILE A 167 -8.14 -5.17 11.86
N VAL A 168 -7.08 -5.57 12.55
CA VAL A 168 -7.05 -6.85 13.28
C VAL A 168 -8.03 -6.81 14.46
N SER A 169 -8.12 -5.68 15.18
CA SER A 169 -9.10 -5.51 16.28
C SER A 169 -10.54 -5.60 15.79
N ALA A 170 -10.85 -4.99 14.64
CA ALA A 170 -12.17 -5.11 14.02
C ALA A 170 -12.51 -6.56 13.66
N ARG A 171 -11.51 -7.33 13.18
CA ARG A 171 -11.70 -8.75 12.88
C ARG A 171 -11.90 -9.59 14.14
N LEU A 172 -11.12 -9.32 15.20
CA LEU A 172 -11.28 -9.98 16.51
C LEU A 172 -12.65 -9.72 17.12
N ALA A 173 -13.18 -8.50 17.01
CA ALA A 173 -14.50 -8.14 17.53
C ALA A 173 -15.65 -8.90 16.84
N GLY A 174 -15.47 -9.33 15.59
CA GLY A 174 -16.44 -10.12 14.83
C GLY A 174 -16.21 -11.63 14.90
N MET A 175 -15.27 -12.10 15.73
CA MET A 175 -14.95 -13.52 15.88
C MET A 175 -15.89 -14.20 16.88
N ASP A 176 -16.31 -15.44 16.60
CA ASP A 176 -17.07 -16.25 17.53
C ASP A 176 -16.14 -16.84 18.61
N THR A 177 -16.27 -16.35 19.83
CA THR A 177 -15.48 -16.79 20.99
C THR A 177 -15.78 -18.23 21.41
N ARG A 178 -16.96 -18.77 21.06
CA ARG A 178 -17.34 -20.18 21.39
C ARG A 178 -16.38 -21.21 20.84
N LEU A 179 -15.72 -20.91 19.71
CA LEU A 179 -14.73 -21.81 19.12
C LEU A 179 -13.47 -21.92 19.99
N GLU A 180 -13.10 -20.85 20.68
CA GLU A 180 -11.97 -20.85 21.62
C GLU A 180 -12.35 -21.56 22.94
N GLU A 181 -13.56 -21.35 23.42
CA GLU A 181 -14.12 -22.03 24.59
C GLU A 181 -14.19 -23.53 24.34
N ALA A 182 -14.74 -23.97 23.21
CA ALA A 182 -14.77 -25.37 22.81
C ALA A 182 -13.37 -26.00 22.69
N SER A 183 -12.38 -25.23 22.19
CA SER A 183 -11.00 -25.67 22.14
C SER A 183 -10.42 -25.90 23.56
N ALA A 184 -10.74 -25.02 24.49
CA ALA A 184 -10.30 -25.13 25.88
C ALA A 184 -10.97 -26.33 26.58
N ASP A 185 -12.27 -26.56 26.35
CA ASP A 185 -13.02 -27.70 26.89
C ASP A 185 -12.44 -29.06 26.41
N LEU A 186 -11.89 -29.07 25.20
CA LEU A 186 -11.18 -30.25 24.67
C LEU A 186 -9.73 -30.40 25.23
N GLY A 187 -9.33 -29.55 26.18
CA GLY A 187 -8.04 -29.59 26.83
C GLY A 187 -6.88 -28.97 26.02
N ALA A 188 -7.17 -28.16 25.02
CA ALA A 188 -6.13 -27.48 24.26
C ALA A 188 -5.46 -26.38 25.10
N SER A 189 -4.12 -26.30 25.01
CA SER A 189 -3.39 -25.19 25.64
C SER A 189 -3.70 -23.87 24.98
N PRO A 190 -3.55 -22.71 25.68
CA PRO A 190 -3.76 -21.37 25.10
C PRO A 190 -2.96 -21.13 23.81
N TRP A 191 -1.75 -21.65 23.70
CA TRP A 191 -0.94 -21.57 22.49
C TRP A 191 -1.52 -22.40 21.33
N THR A 192 -2.05 -23.59 21.63
CA THR A 192 -2.70 -24.45 20.64
C THR A 192 -3.97 -23.77 20.10
N THR A 193 -4.79 -23.21 20.98
CA THR A 193 -6.00 -22.44 20.64
C THR A 193 -5.61 -21.22 19.77
N LEU A 194 -4.61 -20.44 20.18
CA LEU A 194 -4.14 -19.30 19.41
C LEU A 194 -3.74 -19.70 17.99
N ARG A 195 -2.91 -20.74 17.84
CA ARG A 195 -2.35 -21.14 16.55
C ARG A 195 -3.35 -21.85 15.64
N ARG A 196 -4.24 -22.69 16.20
CA ARG A 196 -5.14 -23.56 15.42
C ARG A 196 -6.56 -23.00 15.26
N VAL A 197 -6.99 -22.12 16.16
CA VAL A 197 -8.34 -21.57 16.16
C VAL A 197 -8.33 -20.08 15.89
N THR A 198 -7.68 -19.28 16.73
CA THR A 198 -7.72 -17.82 16.67
C THR A 198 -7.00 -17.28 15.42
N LEU A 199 -5.74 -17.66 15.22
CA LEU A 199 -4.91 -17.11 14.15
C LEU A 199 -5.49 -17.39 12.75
N PRO A 200 -5.98 -18.61 12.41
CA PRO A 200 -6.64 -18.83 11.13
C PRO A 200 -7.90 -17.98 10.92
N GLN A 201 -8.66 -17.71 11.96
CA GLN A 201 -9.88 -16.88 11.85
C GLN A 201 -9.59 -15.40 11.63
N ILE A 202 -8.52 -14.88 12.26
CA ILE A 202 -8.12 -13.47 12.08
C ILE A 202 -7.19 -13.26 10.89
N LEU A 203 -6.64 -14.32 10.30
CA LEU A 203 -5.68 -14.25 9.19
C LEU A 203 -6.12 -13.35 8.03
N PRO A 204 -7.41 -13.37 7.59
CA PRO A 204 -7.85 -12.41 6.58
C PRO A 204 -7.72 -10.94 7.01
N GLY A 205 -7.93 -10.65 8.29
CA GLY A 205 -7.71 -9.32 8.87
C GLY A 205 -6.22 -8.96 8.95
N VAL A 206 -5.36 -9.90 9.35
CA VAL A 206 -3.90 -9.71 9.41
C VAL A 206 -3.35 -9.43 8.01
N VAL A 207 -3.76 -10.21 7.01
CA VAL A 207 -3.37 -9.99 5.61
C VAL A 207 -3.90 -8.66 5.09
N GLY A 208 -5.16 -8.30 5.39
CA GLY A 208 -5.72 -7.01 5.02
C GLY A 208 -4.97 -5.83 5.64
N GLY A 209 -4.61 -5.94 6.92
CA GLY A 209 -3.79 -4.95 7.63
C GLY A 209 -2.39 -4.82 7.05
N ALA A 210 -1.76 -5.96 6.71
CA ALA A 210 -0.45 -5.97 6.07
C ALA A 210 -0.47 -5.32 4.69
N LEU A 211 -1.47 -5.64 3.86
CA LEU A 211 -1.62 -5.03 2.53
C LEU A 211 -1.85 -3.52 2.62
N LEU A 212 -2.67 -3.07 3.56
CA LEU A 212 -2.88 -1.63 3.78
C LEU A 212 -1.59 -0.95 4.24
N ALA A 213 -0.87 -1.54 5.19
CA ALA A 213 0.41 -1.01 5.66
C ALA A 213 1.43 -0.90 4.52
N PHE A 214 1.49 -1.91 3.65
CA PHE A 214 2.37 -1.89 2.47
C PHE A 214 2.01 -0.75 1.51
N ILE A 215 0.73 -0.61 1.17
CA ILE A 215 0.26 0.44 0.25
C ILE A 215 0.57 1.82 0.80
N ILE A 216 0.23 2.08 2.07
CA ILE A 216 0.46 3.39 2.70
C ILE A 216 1.96 3.69 2.79
N SER A 217 2.80 2.69 3.14
CA SER A 217 4.26 2.88 3.19
C SER A 217 4.88 3.15 1.82
N MET A 218 4.35 2.53 0.76
CA MET A 218 4.82 2.75 -0.62
C MET A 218 4.46 4.14 -1.16
N ASP A 219 3.33 4.69 -0.74
CA ASP A 219 2.79 5.97 -1.21
C ASP A 219 3.22 7.16 -0.35
N ASP A 220 3.86 6.91 0.80
CA ASP A 220 4.25 7.99 1.71
C ASP A 220 5.31 8.90 1.10
N LEU A 221 4.94 10.15 0.94
CA LEU A 221 5.80 11.23 0.53
C LEU A 221 6.18 12.13 1.72
N VAL A 222 5.18 12.47 2.54
CA VAL A 222 5.28 13.59 3.46
C VAL A 222 6.20 13.27 4.63
N ILE A 223 5.93 12.19 5.34
CA ILE A 223 6.75 11.79 6.49
C ILE A 223 8.15 11.44 6.02
N THR A 224 8.28 10.66 4.95
CA THR A 224 9.57 10.30 4.37
C THR A 224 10.39 11.52 3.98
N TYR A 225 9.77 12.55 3.39
CA TYR A 225 10.47 13.77 2.97
C TYR A 225 11.23 14.45 4.12
N PHE A 226 10.68 14.41 5.34
CA PHE A 226 11.33 15.01 6.52
C PHE A 226 12.41 14.12 7.13
N ILE A 227 12.26 12.80 7.09
CA ILE A 227 13.13 11.86 7.82
C ILE A 227 14.07 11.04 6.93
N ALA A 228 14.01 11.24 5.60
CA ALA A 228 14.97 10.64 4.68
C ALA A 228 16.34 11.31 4.81
N GLY A 229 17.38 10.51 4.78
CA GLY A 229 18.76 10.96 4.71
C GLY A 229 19.38 10.77 3.32
N VAL A 230 20.68 10.97 3.24
CA VAL A 230 21.45 10.70 2.03
C VAL A 230 21.29 9.23 1.62
N ASP A 231 21.18 8.94 0.33
CA ASP A 231 21.03 7.60 -0.26
C ASP A 231 19.80 6.78 0.23
N SER A 232 18.80 7.47 0.77
CA SER A 232 17.55 6.84 1.24
C SER A 232 16.29 7.41 0.59
N THR A 233 16.43 8.04 -0.56
CA THR A 233 15.32 8.60 -1.33
C THR A 233 14.36 7.50 -1.77
N THR A 234 13.09 7.64 -1.39
CA THR A 234 12.00 6.75 -1.84
C THR A 234 11.44 7.22 -3.18
N LEU A 235 10.68 6.34 -3.86
CA LEU A 235 10.10 6.67 -5.16
C LEU A 235 9.19 7.91 -5.14
N PRO A 236 8.26 8.08 -4.16
CA PRO A 236 7.45 9.30 -4.09
C PRO A 236 8.29 10.58 -3.90
N VAL A 237 9.30 10.53 -3.04
CA VAL A 237 10.22 11.67 -2.80
C VAL A 237 11.03 11.99 -4.06
N PHE A 238 11.50 10.97 -4.77
CA PHE A 238 12.20 11.12 -6.04
C PHE A 238 11.32 11.77 -7.11
N ILE A 239 10.10 11.25 -7.29
CA ILE A 239 9.12 11.81 -8.25
C ILE A 239 8.81 13.26 -7.90
N TYR A 240 8.55 13.58 -6.62
CA TYR A 240 8.30 14.93 -6.17
C TYR A 240 9.47 15.88 -6.47
N GLY A 241 10.72 15.42 -6.24
CA GLY A 241 11.93 16.16 -6.60
C GLY A 241 12.03 16.44 -8.11
N MET A 242 11.57 15.51 -8.94
CA MET A 242 11.54 15.67 -10.40
C MET A 242 10.45 16.65 -10.85
N ILE A 243 9.27 16.65 -10.23
CA ILE A 243 8.21 17.61 -10.53
C ILE A 243 8.73 19.06 -10.38
N ARG A 244 9.54 19.30 -9.38
CA ARG A 244 10.16 20.62 -9.15
C ARG A 244 11.23 21.01 -10.17
N ARG A 245 11.92 20.02 -10.76
CA ARG A 245 13.03 20.23 -11.72
C ARG A 245 12.62 20.07 -13.20
N GLY A 246 11.40 19.63 -13.46
CA GLY A 246 10.89 19.24 -14.78
C GLY A 246 10.62 17.73 -14.81
N ILE A 247 9.40 17.35 -15.18
CA ILE A 247 8.99 15.93 -15.24
C ILE A 247 9.58 15.30 -16.49
N LYS A 248 10.35 14.22 -16.33
CA LYS A 248 10.87 13.43 -17.44
C LYS A 248 9.84 12.39 -17.88
N PRO A 249 9.74 12.08 -19.17
CA PRO A 249 8.80 11.07 -19.70
C PRO A 249 8.98 9.66 -19.13
N GLU A 250 10.16 9.31 -18.64
CA GLU A 250 10.47 8.02 -17.98
C GLU A 250 9.54 7.71 -16.82
N ILE A 251 9.05 8.73 -16.10
CA ILE A 251 8.12 8.55 -14.98
C ILE A 251 6.83 7.91 -15.43
N ASN A 252 6.33 8.29 -16.61
CA ASN A 252 5.11 7.72 -17.16
C ASN A 252 5.29 6.23 -17.47
N ALA A 253 6.46 5.82 -17.96
CA ALA A 253 6.76 4.41 -18.24
C ALA A 253 6.80 3.59 -16.94
N ILE A 254 7.43 4.11 -15.87
CA ILE A 254 7.44 3.43 -14.56
C ILE A 254 6.05 3.39 -13.93
N ALA A 255 5.33 4.51 -13.92
CA ALA A 255 3.96 4.55 -13.41
C ALA A 255 3.07 3.52 -14.14
N THR A 256 3.25 3.39 -15.46
CA THR A 256 2.54 2.39 -16.27
C THR A 256 2.93 0.96 -15.89
N LEU A 257 4.23 0.67 -15.71
CA LEU A 257 4.67 -0.66 -15.26
C LEU A 257 4.15 -1.01 -13.87
N LEU A 258 4.18 -0.06 -12.93
CA LEU A 258 3.62 -0.26 -11.59
C LEU A 258 2.11 -0.49 -11.64
N LEU A 259 1.38 0.25 -12.49
CA LEU A 259 -0.04 0.05 -12.72
C LEU A 259 -0.33 -1.36 -13.26
N ILE A 260 0.41 -1.78 -14.28
CA ILE A 260 0.26 -3.13 -14.87
C ILE A 260 0.57 -4.20 -13.80
N ALA A 261 1.66 -4.04 -13.06
CA ALA A 261 2.03 -4.98 -12.00
C ALA A 261 0.94 -5.09 -10.92
N SER A 262 0.38 -3.97 -10.47
CA SER A 262 -0.69 -3.97 -9.47
C SER A 262 -1.97 -4.63 -10.00
N LEU A 263 -2.35 -4.38 -11.25
CA LEU A 263 -3.49 -5.03 -11.89
C LEU A 263 -3.29 -6.54 -12.04
N LEU A 264 -2.07 -6.98 -12.40
CA LEU A 264 -1.75 -8.41 -12.50
C LEU A 264 -1.80 -9.10 -11.13
N ILE A 265 -1.29 -8.46 -10.08
CA ILE A 265 -1.36 -8.99 -8.71
C ILE A 265 -2.83 -9.10 -8.26
N ALA A 266 -3.63 -8.06 -8.52
CA ALA A 266 -5.05 -8.07 -8.19
C ALA A 266 -5.82 -9.16 -8.95
N ALA A 267 -5.56 -9.29 -10.25
CA ALA A 267 -6.17 -10.32 -11.10
C ALA A 267 -5.79 -11.73 -10.63
N LEU A 268 -4.52 -11.95 -10.29
CA LEU A 268 -4.03 -13.22 -9.76
C LEU A 268 -4.70 -13.53 -8.41
N GLY A 269 -4.80 -12.56 -7.51
CA GLY A 269 -5.48 -12.72 -6.23
C GLY A 269 -6.95 -13.12 -6.39
N LEU A 270 -7.67 -12.48 -7.31
CA LEU A 270 -9.05 -12.81 -7.63
C LEU A 270 -9.17 -14.22 -8.25
N TYR A 271 -8.27 -14.56 -9.17
CA TYR A 271 -8.24 -15.87 -9.81
C TYR A 271 -8.01 -17.01 -8.81
N LEU A 272 -7.03 -16.85 -7.91
CA LEU A 272 -6.73 -17.82 -6.85
C LEU A 272 -7.90 -17.97 -5.87
N ARG A 273 -8.57 -16.87 -5.54
CA ARG A 273 -9.77 -16.89 -4.68
C ARG A 273 -10.90 -17.70 -5.28
N ASN A 274 -11.12 -17.59 -6.60
CA ASN A 274 -12.21 -18.26 -7.28
C ASN A 274 -11.92 -19.77 -7.54
N ARG A 275 -10.67 -20.22 -7.35
CA ARG A 275 -10.26 -21.63 -7.49
C ARG A 275 -10.42 -22.48 -6.23
N LYS A 276 -10.96 -21.96 -5.12
CA LYS A 276 -11.30 -22.83 -3.99
C LYS A 276 -12.38 -23.81 -4.46
N PRO A 277 -12.13 -25.14 -4.42
CA PRO A 277 -13.09 -26.12 -4.88
C PRO A 277 -14.37 -25.99 -4.07
N ALA A 278 -15.51 -26.05 -4.74
CA ALA A 278 -16.79 -26.34 -4.12
C ALA A 278 -16.62 -27.69 -3.41
N THR A 279 -16.48 -27.66 -2.10
CA THR A 279 -16.58 -28.87 -1.27
C THR A 279 -17.96 -29.40 -1.49
N SER A 280 -18.02 -30.59 -2.04
CA SER A 280 -19.13 -31.50 -2.24
C SER A 280 -20.24 -31.31 -1.20
N GLN A 281 -21.30 -30.61 -1.57
CA GLN A 281 -22.65 -30.84 -1.07
C GLN A 281 -23.34 -31.73 -2.10
N ASP A 282 -23.05 -33.00 -2.05
CA ASP A 282 -23.92 -34.02 -2.60
C ASP A 282 -23.45 -35.36 -2.03
N ASP A 283 -24.14 -35.82 -1.01
CA ASP A 283 -24.36 -37.22 -0.63
C ASP A 283 -25.12 -37.25 0.72
N SER A 284 -26.42 -36.88 0.69
CA SER A 284 -27.36 -37.32 1.73
C SER A 284 -28.79 -37.28 1.19
N HIS A 285 -29.05 -38.08 0.15
CA HIS A 285 -30.36 -38.68 -0.12
C HIS A 285 -30.15 -40.10 -0.61
N GLY A 286 -30.21 -41.01 0.37
CA GLY A 286 -30.30 -42.42 0.23
C GLY A 286 -30.86 -43.03 1.50
#